data_c0f6f7437ed9fbf9430ccc799756cf48
#
_entry.id   c0f6f7437ed9fbf9430ccc799756cf48
#
_cell.length_a   1.000
_cell.length_b   1.000
_cell.length_c   1.000
_cell.angle_alpha   90.00
_cell.angle_beta   90.00
_cell.angle_gamma   90.00
#
_symmetry.space_group_name_H-M   'P 1'
#
loop_
_entity.id
_entity.type
_entity.pdbx_description
1 polymer ?
#
loop_
_entity_poly.entity_id
_entity_poly.type
_entity_poly.pdbx_seq_one_letter_code
_entity_poly.pdbx_strand_id
1 'polypeptide(L)'
;MERIPYRDADLLLSVLGEHIGKELLTVRSGRKIPNRWKSSFLEGSILLGRIMKVKNHHVLTGVIAEKYVPYEQQYSPFMFLALEIFSKIPSLDRSSFNLLEKFLTSEHRAKDFDQLLVSFMINESLQPSLNSCVVCGEKREQFPISASVFLGGYVCSRCGSGDIELNQADYESLLRTYRKVGELTENMRSYWLDILESQLSTKFLSREGLK
;
A
#
# COMPACT_ATOMS: atom_id res chain seq x y z
N MET A 1 -4.78 4.98 8.85
CA MET A 1 -5.86 5.98 8.79
C MET A 1 -6.01 6.61 10.17
N GLU A 2 -6.41 7.87 10.27
CA GLU A 2 -6.22 8.70 11.46
C GLU A 2 -7.54 8.96 12.18
N ARG A 3 -7.49 9.00 13.52
CA ARG A 3 -8.64 9.37 14.36
C ARG A 3 -8.37 10.75 14.93
N ILE A 4 -9.16 11.73 14.57
CA ILE A 4 -8.98 13.11 15.00
C ILE A 4 -10.16 13.50 15.90
N PRO A 5 -9.91 13.95 17.16
CA PRO A 5 -10.96 14.53 17.99
C PRO A 5 -11.59 15.73 17.27
N TYR A 6 -12.91 15.79 17.22
CA TYR A 6 -13.64 16.85 16.54
C TYR A 6 -14.80 17.33 17.42
N ARG A 7 -14.91 18.63 17.62
CA ARG A 7 -15.86 19.24 18.57
C ARG A 7 -15.77 18.59 19.97
N ASP A 8 -16.81 18.72 20.77
CA ASP A 8 -16.78 18.24 22.16
C ASP A 8 -16.89 16.73 22.30
N ALA A 9 -17.57 16.05 21.38
CA ALA A 9 -17.90 14.63 21.50
C ALA A 9 -17.65 13.83 20.21
N ASP A 10 -17.43 14.47 19.08
CA ASP A 10 -17.36 13.83 17.78
C ASP A 10 -15.93 13.34 17.48
N LEU A 11 -15.81 12.45 16.50
CA LEU A 11 -14.55 12.00 15.88
C LEU A 11 -14.60 12.25 14.39
N LEU A 12 -13.47 12.61 13.80
CA LEU A 12 -13.23 12.45 12.37
C LEU A 12 -12.38 11.20 12.17
N LEU A 13 -12.84 10.35 11.26
CA LEU A 13 -12.13 9.17 10.81
C LEU A 13 -11.66 9.39 9.37
N SER A 14 -10.36 9.32 9.15
CA SER A 14 -9.84 9.15 7.80
C SER A 14 -10.07 7.70 7.38
N VAL A 15 -10.87 7.48 6.36
CA VAL A 15 -11.20 6.13 5.86
C VAL A 15 -10.87 6.00 4.40
N LEU A 16 -10.66 4.76 3.99
CA LEU A 16 -10.59 4.35 2.61
C LEU A 16 -11.77 3.42 2.35
N GLY A 17 -12.66 3.79 1.46
CA GLY A 17 -13.87 3.03 1.18
C GLY A 17 -13.97 2.61 -0.28
N GLU A 18 -14.46 1.41 -0.51
CA GLU A 18 -14.64 0.80 -1.83
C GLU A 18 -15.43 1.71 -2.81
N HIS A 19 -16.43 2.44 -2.28
CA HIS A 19 -17.32 3.25 -3.11
C HIS A 19 -17.14 4.76 -2.94
N ILE A 20 -16.40 5.19 -1.93
CA ILE A 20 -16.23 6.61 -1.59
C ILE A 20 -14.78 7.09 -1.73
N GLY A 21 -13.84 6.16 -2.01
CA GLY A 21 -12.42 6.50 -2.04
C GLY A 21 -11.89 6.91 -0.66
N LYS A 22 -10.93 7.81 -0.65
CA LYS A 22 -10.38 8.38 0.59
C LYS A 22 -11.25 9.54 1.07
N GLU A 23 -11.84 9.38 2.26
CA GLU A 23 -12.78 10.34 2.82
C GLU A 23 -12.58 10.57 4.32
N LEU A 24 -13.00 11.73 4.79
CA LEU A 24 -13.12 12.05 6.21
C LEU A 24 -14.57 11.87 6.64
N LEU A 25 -14.81 10.87 7.48
CA LEU A 25 -16.13 10.61 8.04
C LEU A 25 -16.27 11.24 9.41
N THR A 26 -17.37 11.98 9.62
CA THR A 26 -17.75 12.41 10.96
C THR A 26 -18.48 11.29 11.69
N VAL A 27 -18.02 10.94 12.89
CA VAL A 27 -18.72 10.03 13.81
C VAL A 27 -19.27 10.87 14.96
N ARG A 28 -20.59 11.10 14.93
CA ARG A 28 -21.27 11.87 15.98
C ARG A 28 -21.17 11.15 17.32
N SER A 29 -20.85 11.89 18.36
CA SER A 29 -20.61 11.33 19.70
C SER A 29 -19.55 10.21 19.73
N GLY A 30 -18.67 10.15 18.75
CA GLY A 30 -17.67 9.09 18.59
C GLY A 30 -16.72 8.93 19.78
N ARG A 31 -16.49 10.01 20.54
CA ARG A 31 -15.70 9.98 21.77
C ARG A 31 -16.45 9.38 22.97
N LYS A 32 -17.79 9.34 22.91
CA LYS A 32 -18.68 8.80 23.96
C LYS A 32 -19.17 7.39 23.66
N ILE A 33 -18.79 6.82 22.49
CA ILE A 33 -19.20 5.47 22.09
C ILE A 33 -18.76 4.44 23.16
N PRO A 34 -19.63 3.48 23.50
CA PRO A 34 -19.29 2.37 24.41
C PRO A 34 -18.03 1.63 23.95
N ASN A 35 -17.30 1.05 24.90
CA ASN A 35 -16.00 0.40 24.62
C ASN A 35 -15.99 -0.62 23.48
N ARG A 36 -17.13 -1.30 23.23
CA ARG A 36 -17.29 -2.23 22.10
C ARG A 36 -17.05 -1.63 20.72
N TRP A 37 -17.19 -0.30 20.55
CA TRP A 37 -17.00 0.39 19.28
C TRP A 37 -15.64 1.07 19.18
N LYS A 38 -14.92 1.24 20.29
CA LYS A 38 -13.61 1.91 20.27
C LYS A 38 -12.57 1.11 19.51
N SER A 39 -12.63 -0.22 19.59
CA SER A 39 -11.76 -1.12 18.83
C SER A 39 -12.05 -1.07 17.32
N SER A 40 -13.32 -0.83 16.95
CA SER A 40 -13.74 -0.75 15.55
C SER A 40 -13.10 0.41 14.78
N PHE A 41 -12.61 1.43 15.48
CA PHE A 41 -11.98 2.60 14.88
C PHE A 41 -10.45 2.60 15.00
N LEU A 42 -9.84 1.44 15.20
CA LEU A 42 -8.39 1.29 15.17
C LEU A 42 -7.86 1.35 13.73
N GLU A 43 -6.61 1.75 13.60
CA GLU A 43 -5.92 1.73 12.31
C GLU A 43 -5.88 0.31 11.74
N GLY A 44 -6.18 0.19 10.45
CA GLY A 44 -6.26 -1.11 9.77
C GLY A 44 -7.58 -1.87 9.97
N SER A 45 -8.50 -1.43 10.82
CA SER A 45 -9.82 -2.06 10.96
C SER A 45 -10.63 -1.96 9.67
N ILE A 46 -11.32 -3.04 9.32
CA ILE A 46 -12.21 -3.11 8.17
C ILE A 46 -13.64 -3.06 8.68
N LEU A 47 -14.41 -2.10 8.20
CA LEU A 47 -15.76 -1.85 8.66
C LEU A 47 -16.75 -1.95 7.51
N LEU A 48 -17.89 -2.59 7.75
CA LEU A 48 -19.10 -2.42 6.96
C LEU A 48 -20.03 -1.46 7.71
N GLY A 49 -20.27 -0.29 7.15
CA GLY A 49 -21.03 0.77 7.81
C GLY A 49 -22.03 1.47 6.90
N ARG A 50 -22.93 2.20 7.51
CA ARG A 50 -23.85 3.10 6.79
C ARG A 50 -23.31 4.52 6.84
N ILE A 51 -23.20 5.13 5.66
CA ILE A 51 -22.72 6.49 5.48
C ILE A 51 -23.84 7.34 4.92
N MET A 52 -24.03 8.52 5.48
CA MET A 52 -24.98 9.51 4.97
C MET A 52 -24.22 10.78 4.56
N LYS A 53 -24.50 11.28 3.37
CA LYS A 53 -23.98 12.57 2.92
C LYS A 53 -24.84 13.69 3.51
N VAL A 54 -24.18 14.59 4.24
CA VAL A 54 -24.81 15.76 4.86
C VAL A 54 -24.11 17.01 4.33
N LYS A 55 -24.77 17.74 3.43
CA LYS A 55 -24.16 18.88 2.71
C LYS A 55 -22.84 18.43 2.02
N ASN A 56 -21.71 18.93 2.47
CA ASN A 56 -20.38 18.68 1.87
C ASN A 56 -19.53 17.71 2.69
N HIS A 57 -20.11 16.93 3.60
CA HIS A 57 -19.36 15.95 4.41
C HIS A 57 -20.14 14.65 4.56
N HIS A 58 -19.41 13.58 4.86
CA HIS A 58 -19.96 12.27 5.11
C HIS A 58 -20.03 11.98 6.60
N VAL A 59 -21.13 11.37 7.04
CA VAL A 59 -21.38 11.01 8.44
C VAL A 59 -21.55 9.50 8.52
N LEU A 60 -20.77 8.83 9.36
CA LEU A 60 -20.98 7.43 9.70
C LEU A 60 -22.17 7.34 10.66
N THR A 61 -23.25 6.71 10.21
CA THR A 61 -24.51 6.60 10.96
C THR A 61 -24.66 5.26 11.68
N GLY A 62 -23.85 4.26 11.33
CA GLY A 62 -23.85 2.96 12.00
C GLY A 62 -22.77 2.05 11.46
N VAL A 63 -22.29 1.15 12.32
CA VAL A 63 -21.42 0.03 11.95
C VAL A 63 -22.27 -1.23 11.98
N ILE A 64 -22.26 -1.98 10.88
CA ILE A 64 -23.07 -3.20 10.69
C ILE A 64 -22.22 -4.43 11.05
N ALA A 65 -20.99 -4.44 10.56
CA ALA A 65 -20.03 -5.52 10.81
C ALA A 65 -18.63 -4.94 10.83
N GLU A 66 -17.74 -5.65 11.49
CA GLU A 66 -16.34 -5.32 11.60
C GLU A 66 -15.49 -6.59 11.45
N LYS A 67 -14.35 -6.45 10.78
CA LYS A 67 -13.27 -7.42 10.76
C LYS A 67 -12.11 -6.82 11.51
N TYR A 68 -11.63 -7.48 12.53
CA TYR A 68 -10.45 -7.04 13.24
C TYR A 68 -9.21 -7.59 12.58
N VAL A 69 -8.21 -6.74 12.47
CA VAL A 69 -6.83 -7.21 12.35
C VAL A 69 -6.44 -7.78 13.71
N PRO A 70 -5.96 -9.03 13.80
CA PRO A 70 -5.52 -9.61 15.06
C PRO A 70 -4.54 -8.67 15.78
N TYR A 71 -4.70 -8.55 17.12
CA TYR A 71 -3.92 -7.59 17.93
C TYR A 71 -2.41 -7.73 17.73
N GLU A 72 -1.91 -8.96 17.63
CA GLU A 72 -0.49 -9.27 17.40
C GLU A 72 0.01 -8.76 16.06
N GLN A 73 -0.87 -8.60 15.08
CA GLN A 73 -0.56 -8.13 13.72
C GLN A 73 -0.75 -6.63 13.56
N GLN A 74 -1.44 -5.95 14.47
CA GLN A 74 -1.70 -4.50 14.42
C GLN A 74 -0.43 -3.64 14.48
N TYR A 75 0.68 -4.21 14.94
CA TYR A 75 1.97 -3.52 15.05
C TYR A 75 3.00 -4.00 14.02
N SER A 76 2.58 -4.74 13.00
CA SER A 76 3.48 -5.15 11.93
C SER A 76 3.98 -3.92 11.15
N PRO A 77 5.30 -3.74 10.98
CA PRO A 77 5.85 -2.66 10.14
C PRO A 77 5.29 -2.70 8.72
N PHE A 78 5.05 -3.90 8.18
CA PHE A 78 4.46 -4.07 6.86
C PHE A 78 3.02 -3.57 6.78
N MET A 79 2.24 -3.72 7.87
CA MET A 79 0.88 -3.16 7.93
C MET A 79 0.92 -1.64 7.88
N PHE A 80 1.76 -1.00 8.68
CA PHE A 80 1.87 0.46 8.67
C PHE A 80 2.33 0.98 7.32
N LEU A 81 3.31 0.32 6.70
CA LEU A 81 3.77 0.71 5.36
C LEU A 81 2.67 0.54 4.31
N ALA A 82 1.92 -0.57 4.33
CA ALA A 82 0.78 -0.76 3.43
C ALA A 82 -0.27 0.35 3.61
N LEU A 83 -0.68 0.63 4.85
CA LEU A 83 -1.64 1.70 5.13
C LEU A 83 -1.13 3.08 4.69
N GLU A 84 0.16 3.36 4.89
CA GLU A 84 0.77 4.61 4.44
C GLU A 84 0.74 4.71 2.91
N ILE A 85 1.18 3.67 2.18
CA ILE A 85 1.12 3.63 0.71
C ILE A 85 -0.30 3.95 0.23
N PHE A 86 -1.28 3.19 0.69
CA PHE A 86 -2.66 3.35 0.25
C PHE A 86 -3.28 4.69 0.69
N SER A 87 -2.77 5.29 1.77
CA SER A 87 -3.19 6.63 2.19
C SER A 87 -2.73 7.75 1.25
N LYS A 88 -1.69 7.53 0.45
CA LYS A 88 -1.15 8.52 -0.49
C LYS A 88 -1.80 8.45 -1.88
N ILE A 89 -2.55 7.40 -2.16
CA ILE A 89 -3.22 7.21 -3.46
C ILE A 89 -4.53 8.02 -3.45
N PRO A 90 -4.73 8.88 -4.45
CA PRO A 90 -5.91 9.76 -4.48
C PRO A 90 -7.23 9.02 -4.65
N SER A 91 -7.24 7.96 -5.45
CA SER A 91 -8.40 7.11 -5.68
C SER A 91 -7.95 5.67 -5.82
N LEU A 92 -8.73 4.74 -5.30
CA LEU A 92 -8.50 3.31 -5.43
C LEU A 92 -9.65 2.69 -6.21
N ASP A 93 -9.30 1.82 -7.13
CA ASP A 93 -10.29 0.96 -7.75
C ASP A 93 -10.67 -0.20 -6.80
N ARG A 94 -11.71 -0.94 -7.16
CA ARG A 94 -12.17 -2.09 -6.38
C ARG A 94 -11.12 -3.18 -6.27
N SER A 95 -10.30 -3.39 -7.30
CA SER A 95 -9.26 -4.40 -7.35
C SER A 95 -8.18 -4.10 -6.31
N SER A 96 -7.67 -2.87 -6.29
CA SER A 96 -6.67 -2.41 -5.34
C SER A 96 -7.20 -2.38 -3.90
N PHE A 97 -8.48 -2.02 -3.70
CA PHE A 97 -9.13 -2.15 -2.39
C PHE A 97 -9.17 -3.60 -1.89
N ASN A 98 -9.56 -4.55 -2.73
CA ASN A 98 -9.60 -5.97 -2.38
C ASN A 98 -8.21 -6.54 -2.05
N LEU A 99 -7.14 -6.06 -2.73
CA LEU A 99 -5.77 -6.42 -2.39
C LEU A 99 -5.40 -5.97 -0.98
N LEU A 100 -5.73 -4.73 -0.63
CA LEU A 100 -5.48 -4.20 0.72
C LEU A 100 -6.30 -4.98 1.77
N GLU A 101 -7.59 -5.24 1.52
CA GLU A 101 -8.42 -6.03 2.44
C GLU A 101 -7.84 -7.42 2.68
N LYS A 102 -7.41 -8.09 1.61
CA LYS A 102 -6.77 -9.42 1.71
C LYS A 102 -5.49 -9.37 2.53
N PHE A 103 -4.66 -8.36 2.32
CA PHE A 103 -3.43 -8.17 3.11
C PHE A 103 -3.75 -7.89 4.59
N LEU A 104 -4.69 -6.99 4.89
CA LEU A 104 -5.06 -6.66 6.27
C LEU A 104 -5.65 -7.86 7.04
N THR A 105 -6.14 -8.87 6.35
CA THR A 105 -6.63 -10.12 6.95
C THR A 105 -5.62 -11.27 6.90
N SER A 106 -4.40 -11.03 6.44
CA SER A 106 -3.28 -11.98 6.41
C SER A 106 -2.46 -11.92 7.70
N GLU A 107 -1.36 -12.67 7.75
CA GLU A 107 -0.42 -12.66 8.87
C GLU A 107 0.58 -11.47 8.81
N HIS A 108 0.48 -10.60 7.83
CA HIS A 108 1.32 -9.42 7.58
C HIS A 108 2.83 -9.72 7.53
N ARG A 109 3.20 -10.89 7.02
CA ARG A 109 4.61 -11.26 6.78
C ARG A 109 5.16 -10.52 5.57
N ALA A 110 6.48 -10.50 5.43
CA ALA A 110 7.16 -9.92 4.26
C ALA A 110 6.58 -10.45 2.94
N LYS A 111 6.35 -11.77 2.84
CA LYS A 111 5.74 -12.40 1.68
C LYS A 111 4.35 -11.83 1.34
N ASP A 112 3.50 -11.60 2.34
CA ASP A 112 2.15 -11.09 2.13
C ASP A 112 2.20 -9.64 1.65
N PHE A 113 3.10 -8.85 2.21
CA PHE A 113 3.35 -7.47 1.80
C PHE A 113 3.93 -7.39 0.38
N ASP A 114 4.91 -8.23 0.04
CA ASP A 114 5.50 -8.25 -1.30
C ASP A 114 4.47 -8.61 -2.37
N GLN A 115 3.57 -9.55 -2.06
CA GLN A 115 2.46 -9.88 -2.95
C GLN A 115 1.47 -8.73 -3.11
N LEU A 116 1.18 -8.00 -2.03
CA LEU A 116 0.38 -6.78 -2.09
C LEU A 116 1.06 -5.74 -2.98
N LEU A 117 2.32 -5.41 -2.69
CA LEU A 117 3.09 -4.38 -3.41
C LEU A 117 3.16 -4.66 -4.90
N VAL A 118 3.59 -5.88 -5.27
CA VAL A 118 3.73 -6.30 -6.68
C VAL A 118 2.38 -6.28 -7.38
N SER A 119 1.33 -6.86 -6.77
CA SER A 119 0.00 -6.89 -7.38
C SER A 119 -0.60 -5.51 -7.53
N PHE A 120 -0.43 -4.64 -6.54
CA PHE A 120 -0.88 -3.26 -6.57
C PHE A 120 -0.21 -2.48 -7.71
N MET A 121 1.13 -2.52 -7.78
CA MET A 121 1.86 -1.78 -8.83
C MET A 121 1.54 -2.28 -10.24
N ILE A 122 1.24 -3.58 -10.42
CA ILE A 122 0.76 -4.10 -11.70
C ILE A 122 -0.63 -3.54 -12.03
N ASN A 123 -1.56 -3.56 -11.08
CA ASN A 123 -2.92 -3.05 -11.30
C ASN A 123 -2.92 -1.57 -11.69
N GLU A 124 -2.05 -0.78 -11.05
CA GLU A 124 -1.92 0.66 -11.32
C GLU A 124 -0.97 0.96 -12.51
N SER A 125 -0.44 -0.08 -13.19
CA SER A 125 0.54 0.08 -14.28
C SER A 125 1.82 0.82 -13.89
N LEU A 126 2.23 0.69 -12.63
CA LEU A 126 3.43 1.33 -12.04
C LEU A 126 4.64 0.37 -11.98
N GLN A 127 4.49 -0.88 -12.45
CA GLN A 127 5.56 -1.87 -12.39
C GLN A 127 6.76 -1.48 -13.24
N PRO A 128 8.00 -1.73 -12.76
CA PRO A 128 9.20 -1.43 -13.53
C PRO A 128 9.35 -2.33 -14.77
N SER A 129 9.86 -1.76 -15.85
CA SER A 129 10.22 -2.51 -17.06
C SER A 129 11.62 -3.10 -16.93
N LEU A 130 11.74 -4.40 -16.65
CA LEU A 130 13.03 -5.07 -16.45
C LEU A 130 13.45 -6.00 -17.60
N ASN A 131 12.64 -6.13 -18.65
CA ASN A 131 12.90 -7.02 -19.77
C ASN A 131 13.58 -6.33 -20.95
N SER A 132 13.42 -5.02 -21.08
CA SER A 132 14.01 -4.20 -22.13
C SER A 132 14.42 -2.84 -21.58
N CYS A 133 15.43 -2.25 -22.21
CA CYS A 133 15.89 -0.91 -21.86
C CYS A 133 14.77 0.12 -22.05
N VAL A 134 14.49 0.90 -21.02
CA VAL A 134 13.43 1.91 -21.02
C VAL A 134 13.73 3.10 -21.92
N VAL A 135 14.98 3.26 -22.35
CA VAL A 135 15.43 4.35 -23.23
C VAL A 135 15.40 3.96 -24.71
N CYS A 136 15.97 2.80 -25.08
CA CYS A 136 16.11 2.40 -26.48
C CYS A 136 15.31 1.14 -26.87
N GLY A 137 14.65 0.49 -25.94
CA GLY A 137 13.86 -0.72 -26.18
C GLY A 137 14.66 -2.00 -26.35
N GLU A 138 16.00 -1.96 -26.30
CA GLU A 138 16.84 -3.13 -26.46
C GLU A 138 16.59 -4.17 -25.37
N LYS A 139 16.48 -5.43 -25.74
CA LYS A 139 16.26 -6.51 -24.79
C LYS A 139 17.44 -6.66 -23.86
N ARG A 140 17.14 -6.99 -22.61
CA ARG A 140 18.15 -7.29 -21.60
C ARG A 140 19.00 -8.48 -22.04
N GLU A 141 20.31 -8.35 -21.93
CA GLU A 141 21.26 -9.40 -22.30
C GLU A 141 21.58 -10.32 -21.13
N GLN A 142 22.21 -9.82 -20.08
CA GLN A 142 22.71 -10.61 -18.95
C GLN A 142 22.55 -9.87 -17.62
N PHE A 143 22.69 -10.60 -16.50
CA PHE A 143 22.80 -10.03 -15.17
C PHE A 143 24.29 -9.80 -14.81
N PRO A 144 24.59 -8.82 -13.93
CA PRO A 144 23.66 -7.87 -13.31
C PRO A 144 23.12 -6.86 -14.31
N ILE A 145 21.95 -6.28 -13.99
CA ILE A 145 21.36 -5.20 -14.79
C ILE A 145 21.40 -3.88 -14.00
N SER A 146 21.65 -2.80 -14.72
CA SER A 146 21.53 -1.45 -14.21
C SER A 146 20.07 -1.01 -14.34
N ALA A 147 19.44 -0.57 -13.26
CA ALA A 147 18.04 -0.14 -13.24
C ALA A 147 17.93 1.28 -12.68
N SER A 148 17.10 2.10 -13.31
CA SER A 148 16.83 3.47 -12.88
C SER A 148 15.48 3.56 -12.18
N VAL A 149 15.48 4.15 -10.99
CA VAL A 149 14.27 4.50 -10.24
C VAL A 149 13.47 5.57 -10.99
N PHE A 150 14.18 6.59 -11.45
CA PHE A 150 13.55 7.73 -12.15
C PHE A 150 12.89 7.33 -13.49
N LEU A 151 13.58 6.48 -14.26
CA LEU A 151 13.07 6.00 -15.55
C LEU A 151 12.13 4.78 -15.41
N GLY A 152 12.04 4.20 -14.23
CA GLY A 152 11.13 3.09 -13.93
C GLY A 152 11.53 1.78 -14.59
N GLY A 153 12.83 1.47 -14.73
CA GLY A 153 13.23 0.20 -15.30
C GLY A 153 14.71 0.03 -15.68
N TYR A 154 14.97 -1.00 -16.45
CA TYR A 154 16.32 -1.36 -16.93
C TYR A 154 16.86 -0.32 -17.90
N VAL A 155 18.14 0.02 -17.72
CA VAL A 155 18.91 0.90 -18.61
C VAL A 155 20.13 0.12 -19.12
N CYS A 156 20.29 -0.02 -20.43
CA CYS A 156 21.45 -0.70 -21.01
C CYS A 156 22.71 0.18 -20.97
N SER A 157 23.88 -0.46 -21.03
CA SER A 157 25.18 0.22 -20.95
C SER A 157 25.43 1.28 -22.04
N ARG A 158 24.73 1.19 -23.17
CA ARG A 158 24.80 2.20 -24.24
C ARG A 158 23.98 3.45 -23.94
N CYS A 159 22.93 3.33 -23.16
CA CYS A 159 22.04 4.43 -22.81
C CYS A 159 22.43 5.14 -21.51
N GLY A 160 23.30 4.54 -20.72
CA GLY A 160 23.78 5.10 -19.47
C GLY A 160 23.87 4.07 -18.34
N SER A 161 23.87 4.57 -17.10
CA SER A 161 23.82 3.76 -15.88
C SER A 161 22.53 4.08 -15.12
N GLY A 162 21.96 3.07 -14.48
CA GLY A 162 20.86 3.28 -13.52
C GLY A 162 21.41 3.57 -12.11
N ASP A 163 20.48 3.74 -11.21
CA ASP A 163 20.75 4.08 -9.80
C ASP A 163 21.00 2.84 -8.95
N ILE A 164 20.56 1.67 -9.41
CA ILE A 164 20.56 0.39 -8.68
C ILE A 164 21.04 -0.72 -9.60
N GLU A 165 21.85 -1.63 -9.04
CA GLU A 165 22.25 -2.87 -9.68
C GLU A 165 21.38 -4.02 -9.17
N LEU A 166 20.73 -4.75 -10.08
CA LEU A 166 19.91 -5.91 -9.78
C LEU A 166 20.59 -7.17 -10.33
N ASN A 167 20.77 -8.16 -9.49
CA ASN A 167 21.34 -9.45 -9.86
C ASN A 167 20.26 -10.47 -10.26
N GLN A 168 20.71 -11.66 -10.67
CA GLN A 168 19.79 -12.72 -11.09
C GLN A 168 18.85 -13.18 -9.95
N ALA A 169 19.35 -13.25 -8.71
CA ALA A 169 18.53 -13.66 -7.56
C ALA A 169 17.41 -12.65 -7.26
N ASP A 170 17.67 -11.36 -7.43
CA ASP A 170 16.65 -10.31 -7.32
C ASP A 170 15.53 -10.52 -8.33
N TYR A 171 15.87 -10.77 -9.59
CA TYR A 171 14.88 -11.00 -10.63
C TYR A 171 14.11 -12.32 -10.43
N GLU A 172 14.76 -13.38 -10.03
CA GLU A 172 14.09 -14.65 -9.71
C GLU A 172 13.14 -14.53 -8.52
N SER A 173 13.49 -13.70 -7.52
CA SER A 173 12.61 -13.40 -6.39
C SER A 173 11.32 -12.73 -6.86
N LEU A 174 11.42 -11.78 -7.79
CA LEU A 174 10.27 -11.14 -8.41
C LEU A 174 9.39 -12.14 -9.17
N LEU A 175 9.99 -13.04 -9.96
CA LEU A 175 9.22 -14.09 -10.66
C LEU A 175 8.49 -15.03 -9.71
N ARG A 176 9.11 -15.38 -8.57
CA ARG A 176 8.45 -16.19 -7.53
C ARG A 176 7.28 -15.42 -6.89
N THR A 177 7.43 -14.13 -6.65
CA THR A 177 6.39 -13.27 -6.09
C THR A 177 5.21 -13.15 -7.06
N TYR A 178 5.45 -12.97 -8.35
CA TYR A 178 4.40 -13.02 -9.38
C TYR A 178 3.60 -14.34 -9.35
N ARG A 179 4.26 -15.46 -9.10
CA ARG A 179 3.62 -16.78 -8.98
C ARG A 179 2.99 -17.02 -7.60
N LYS A 180 3.05 -16.05 -6.68
CA LYS A 180 2.54 -16.13 -5.31
C LYS A 180 3.19 -17.23 -4.44
N VAL A 181 4.40 -17.65 -4.79
CA VAL A 181 5.11 -18.74 -4.10
C VAL A 181 6.39 -18.28 -3.38
N GLY A 182 6.72 -16.99 -3.42
CA GLY A 182 7.93 -16.44 -2.81
C GLY A 182 7.76 -15.02 -2.30
N GLU A 183 8.84 -14.46 -1.85
CA GLU A 183 9.00 -13.07 -1.43
C GLU A 183 10.13 -12.40 -2.22
N LEU A 184 10.14 -11.08 -2.27
CA LEU A 184 11.20 -10.28 -2.88
C LEU A 184 12.47 -10.37 -2.03
N THR A 185 13.64 -10.28 -2.68
CA THR A 185 14.86 -9.91 -1.95
C THR A 185 14.71 -8.50 -1.38
N GLU A 186 15.50 -8.17 -0.36
CA GLU A 186 15.51 -6.83 0.23
C GLU A 186 15.85 -5.77 -0.82
N ASN A 187 16.83 -6.04 -1.69
CA ASN A 187 17.23 -5.16 -2.78
C ASN A 187 16.07 -4.93 -3.77
N MET A 188 15.38 -5.99 -4.20
CA MET A 188 14.24 -5.88 -5.11
C MET A 188 13.05 -5.17 -4.46
N ARG A 189 12.75 -5.43 -3.17
CA ARG A 189 11.70 -4.73 -2.42
C ARG A 189 12.02 -3.24 -2.31
N SER A 190 13.27 -2.91 -1.96
CA SER A 190 13.73 -1.52 -1.89
C SER A 190 13.54 -0.80 -3.22
N TYR A 191 13.97 -1.42 -4.32
CA TYR A 191 13.82 -0.85 -5.66
C TYR A 191 12.36 -0.57 -6.05
N TRP A 192 11.44 -1.49 -5.75
CA TRP A 192 10.02 -1.28 -6.01
C TRP A 192 9.41 -0.16 -5.17
N LEU A 193 9.81 -0.05 -3.92
CA LEU A 193 9.40 1.05 -3.03
C LEU A 193 9.96 2.40 -3.51
N ASP A 194 11.22 2.44 -3.97
CA ASP A 194 11.84 3.65 -4.51
C ASP A 194 11.10 4.15 -5.76
N ILE A 195 10.71 3.24 -6.66
CA ILE A 195 9.88 3.59 -7.82
C ILE A 195 8.53 4.15 -7.37
N LEU A 196 7.86 3.49 -6.44
CA LEU A 196 6.56 3.92 -5.96
C LEU A 196 6.64 5.30 -5.27
N GLU A 197 7.67 5.54 -4.45
CA GLU A 197 7.95 6.85 -3.85
C GLU A 197 8.18 7.93 -4.91
N SER A 198 8.93 7.60 -5.96
CA SER A 198 9.18 8.50 -7.10
C SER A 198 7.90 8.84 -7.84
N GLN A 199 7.08 7.84 -8.16
CA GLN A 199 5.82 8.02 -8.89
C GLN A 199 4.78 8.82 -8.09
N LEU A 200 4.71 8.60 -6.78
CA LEU A 200 3.79 9.31 -5.88
C LEU A 200 4.36 10.64 -5.39
N SER A 201 5.58 11.01 -5.76
CA SER A 201 6.31 12.20 -5.28
C SER A 201 6.29 12.31 -3.75
N THR A 202 6.49 11.20 -3.05
CA THR A 202 6.38 11.11 -1.58
C THR A 202 7.44 10.17 -1.02
N LYS A 203 7.67 10.28 0.29
CA LYS A 203 8.48 9.34 1.07
C LYS A 203 7.60 8.58 2.04
N PHE A 204 7.89 7.29 2.25
CA PHE A 204 7.17 6.46 3.22
C PHE A 204 7.95 6.42 4.53
N LEU A 205 7.41 7.05 5.57
CA LEU A 205 8.03 7.09 6.90
C LEU A 205 8.06 5.70 7.55
N SER A 206 7.02 4.90 7.36
CA SER A 206 6.93 3.54 7.89
C SER A 206 7.97 2.58 7.30
N ARG A 207 8.62 2.95 6.19
CA ARG A 207 9.69 2.15 5.57
C ARG A 207 10.93 2.03 6.48
N GLU A 208 11.21 3.00 7.32
CA GLU A 208 12.33 2.97 8.24
C GLU A 208 12.21 1.84 9.28
N GLY A 209 11.01 1.43 9.61
CA GLY A 209 10.73 0.30 10.51
C GLY A 209 10.98 -1.10 9.93
N LEU A 210 11.34 -1.20 8.64
CA LEU A 210 11.64 -2.48 7.97
C LEU A 210 13.14 -2.87 8.03
N LYS A 211 13.99 -2.00 8.54
CA LYS A 211 15.45 -2.20 8.63
C LYS A 211 15.86 -3.04 9.84
#